data_aff165fefc50a6074edaf439a812105e
#
_entry.id   aff165fefc50a6074edaf439a812105e
#
_cell.length_a   1.000
_cell.length_b   1.000
_cell.length_c   1.000
_cell.angle_alpha   90.00
_cell.angle_beta   90.00
_cell.angle_gamma   90.00
#
_symmetry.space_group_name_H-M   'P 1'
#
loop_
_entity.id
_entity.type
_entity.pdbx_description
1 polymer ?
#
loop_
_entity_poly.entity_id
_entity_poly.type
_entity_poly.pdbx_seq_one_letter_code
_entity_poly.pdbx_strand_id
1 'polypeptide(L)'
;MNILEALLLLCLLIVISAFVSCSELALASARKIKLQVMAKDGGDTRALDVLNMQQQPGSFITVVQIGLNAVAILAGIVGEAAVRPYFGGLLANAGSWGSTAASLLTFALVTGSFILIADLMPKRMAMTHPEAVAVRIVRPMMFLIFILKPFVWTFDGLANAIFKLFKISTVRQEQLTSEDIYAVVDAGAQAGVLKEQTT
;
A
#
# COMPACT_ATOMS: atom_id res chain seq x y z
N MET A 1 19.98 8.55 -21.55
CA MET A 1 20.15 7.79 -20.30
C MET A 1 20.94 6.54 -20.62
N ASN A 2 22.07 6.34 -19.96
CA ASN A 2 22.86 5.13 -20.16
C ASN A 2 22.10 3.93 -19.57
N ILE A 3 22.32 2.73 -20.14
CA ILE A 3 21.60 1.53 -19.71
C ILE A 3 21.82 1.22 -18.22
N LEU A 4 23.02 1.47 -17.73
CA LEU A 4 23.36 1.30 -16.32
C LEU A 4 22.55 2.25 -15.43
N GLU A 5 22.40 3.50 -15.82
CA GLU A 5 21.59 4.51 -15.13
C GLU A 5 20.11 4.08 -15.09
N ALA A 6 19.59 3.58 -16.22
CA ALA A 6 18.22 3.09 -16.29
C ALA A 6 17.97 1.90 -15.39
N LEU A 7 18.89 0.93 -15.37
CA LEU A 7 18.79 -0.24 -14.49
C LEU A 7 18.91 0.13 -13.02
N LEU A 8 19.83 1.02 -12.64
CA LEU A 8 19.96 1.51 -11.28
C LEU A 8 18.70 2.24 -10.80
N LEU A 9 18.14 3.10 -11.68
CA LEU A 9 16.89 3.80 -11.39
C LEU A 9 15.72 2.81 -11.25
N LEU A 10 15.63 1.81 -12.11
CA LEU A 10 14.60 0.78 -12.02
C LEU A 10 14.71 -0.03 -10.72
N CYS A 11 15.92 -0.42 -10.33
CA CYS A 11 16.18 -1.09 -9.05
C CYS A 11 15.76 -0.20 -7.86
N LEU A 12 16.07 1.09 -7.90
CA LEU A 12 15.66 2.04 -6.86
C LEU A 12 14.13 2.14 -6.77
N LEU A 13 13.45 2.24 -7.92
CA LEU A 13 11.98 2.29 -7.98
C LEU A 13 11.35 1.00 -7.44
N ILE A 14 11.94 -0.17 -7.75
CA ILE A 14 11.50 -1.46 -7.20
C ILE A 14 11.62 -1.47 -5.66
N VAL A 15 12.75 -1.01 -5.12
CA VAL A 15 12.97 -0.97 -3.66
C VAL A 15 11.98 -0.02 -2.98
N ILE A 16 11.74 1.17 -3.55
CA ILE A 16 10.76 2.13 -3.01
C ILE A 16 9.35 1.52 -3.04
N SER A 17 8.96 0.94 -4.17
CA SER A 17 7.65 0.30 -4.29
C SER A 17 7.49 -0.86 -3.33
N ALA A 18 8.50 -1.73 -3.22
CA ALA A 18 8.49 -2.85 -2.29
C ALA A 18 8.35 -2.40 -0.83
N PHE A 19 9.03 -1.31 -0.45
CA PHE A 19 8.89 -0.71 0.88
C PHE A 19 7.45 -0.21 1.12
N VAL A 20 6.87 0.53 0.18
CA VAL A 20 5.50 1.08 0.32
C VAL A 20 4.47 -0.05 0.34
N SER A 21 4.58 -1.04 -0.56
CA SER A 21 3.71 -2.22 -0.61
C SER A 21 3.77 -3.08 0.67
N CYS A 22 4.99 -3.29 1.18
CA CYS A 22 5.21 -3.98 2.45
C CYS A 22 4.56 -3.22 3.62
N SER A 23 4.70 -1.89 3.62
CA SER A 23 4.15 -1.00 4.64
C SER A 23 2.62 -1.04 4.65
N GLU A 24 2.00 -0.99 3.47
CA GLU A 24 0.55 -1.05 3.32
C GLU A 24 -0.03 -2.28 4.03
N LEU A 25 0.49 -3.44 3.69
CA LEU A 25 -0.09 -4.68 4.19
C LEU A 25 0.31 -5.00 5.63
N ALA A 26 1.54 -4.66 6.04
CA ALA A 26 1.98 -4.83 7.43
C ALA A 26 1.14 -3.99 8.39
N LEU A 27 0.93 -2.70 8.09
CA LEU A 27 0.14 -1.79 8.92
C LEU A 27 -1.34 -2.16 8.93
N ALA A 28 -1.90 -2.61 7.79
CA ALA A 28 -3.29 -3.04 7.72
C ALA A 28 -3.55 -4.36 8.45
N SER A 29 -2.59 -5.30 8.44
CA SER A 29 -2.75 -6.66 8.98
C SER A 29 -2.29 -6.81 10.42
N ALA A 30 -1.55 -5.85 10.97
CA ALA A 30 -1.02 -5.92 12.33
C ALA A 30 -2.16 -5.87 13.36
N ARG A 31 -2.20 -6.86 14.27
CA ARG A 31 -3.27 -7.00 15.25
C ARG A 31 -3.10 -6.03 16.42
N LYS A 32 -4.12 -5.23 16.68
CA LYS A 32 -4.13 -4.20 17.74
C LYS A 32 -3.74 -4.76 19.10
N ILE A 33 -4.27 -5.93 19.46
CA ILE A 33 -3.99 -6.58 20.76
C ILE A 33 -2.49 -6.88 20.91
N LYS A 34 -1.86 -7.44 19.89
CA LYS A 34 -0.41 -7.72 19.92
C LYS A 34 0.42 -6.45 20.01
N LEU A 35 0.06 -5.41 19.26
CA LEU A 35 0.72 -4.11 19.33
C LEU A 35 0.58 -3.48 20.72
N GLN A 36 -0.56 -3.60 21.36
CA GLN A 36 -0.78 -3.13 22.74
C GLN A 36 0.12 -3.86 23.74
N VAL A 37 0.27 -5.18 23.62
CA VAL A 37 1.19 -5.97 24.45
C VAL A 37 2.64 -5.53 24.22
N MET A 38 3.07 -5.37 22.96
CA MET A 38 4.41 -4.89 22.63
C MET A 38 4.70 -3.49 23.20
N ALA A 39 3.69 -2.63 23.22
CA ALA A 39 3.81 -1.28 23.75
C ALA A 39 3.88 -1.27 25.29
N LYS A 40 3.04 -2.08 25.96
CA LYS A 40 2.97 -2.12 27.46
C LYS A 40 4.11 -2.92 28.08
N ASP A 41 4.30 -4.15 27.62
CA ASP A 41 5.23 -5.10 28.25
C ASP A 41 6.64 -4.94 27.68
N GLY A 42 6.78 -4.60 26.39
CA GLY A 42 8.05 -4.40 25.71
C GLY A 42 8.56 -2.95 25.71
N GLY A 43 7.75 -1.98 26.15
CA GLY A 43 8.12 -0.56 26.13
C GLY A 43 8.38 0.00 24.72
N ASP A 44 7.92 -0.67 23.66
CA ASP A 44 8.19 -0.28 22.26
C ASP A 44 7.25 0.85 21.81
N THR A 45 7.78 2.07 21.85
CA THR A 45 7.05 3.27 21.41
C THR A 45 6.59 3.19 19.96
N ARG A 46 7.30 2.42 19.10
CA ARG A 46 6.91 2.24 17.69
C ARG A 46 5.60 1.48 17.54
N ALA A 47 5.29 0.59 18.49
CA ALA A 47 4.01 -0.09 18.50
C ALA A 47 2.85 0.88 18.76
N LEU A 48 3.07 1.93 19.59
CA LEU A 48 2.10 3.03 19.77
C LEU A 48 1.95 3.85 18.48
N ASP A 49 3.05 4.13 17.77
CA ASP A 49 3.01 4.83 16.49
C ASP A 49 2.16 4.07 15.46
N VAL A 50 2.28 2.73 15.41
CA VAL A 50 1.45 1.87 14.56
C VAL A 50 -0.02 1.94 14.95
N LEU A 51 -0.33 1.85 16.24
CA LEU A 51 -1.71 1.95 16.75
C LEU A 51 -2.35 3.30 16.40
N ASN A 52 -1.61 4.39 16.57
CA ASN A 52 -2.06 5.73 16.21
C ASN A 52 -2.34 5.85 14.70
N MET A 53 -1.47 5.29 13.86
CA MET A 53 -1.65 5.27 12.40
C MET A 53 -2.88 4.45 11.99
N GLN A 54 -3.14 3.32 12.67
CA GLN A 54 -4.34 2.52 12.44
C GLN A 54 -5.65 3.19 12.87
N GLN A 55 -5.58 4.15 13.80
CA GLN A 55 -6.75 4.94 14.22
C GLN A 55 -7.11 6.04 13.21
N GLN A 56 -6.12 6.55 12.49
CA GLN A 56 -6.30 7.62 11.49
C GLN A 56 -5.70 7.20 10.13
N PRO A 57 -6.27 6.20 9.45
CA PRO A 57 -5.67 5.57 8.28
C PRO A 57 -5.71 6.44 7.02
N GLY A 58 -6.53 7.49 6.97
CA GLY A 58 -6.79 8.27 5.75
C GLY A 58 -5.52 8.77 5.07
N SER A 59 -4.70 9.56 5.75
CA SER A 59 -3.46 10.09 5.18
C SER A 59 -2.47 8.99 4.78
N PHE A 60 -2.42 7.89 5.54
CA PHE A 60 -1.57 6.75 5.23
C PHE A 60 -2.00 6.08 3.92
N ILE A 61 -3.30 5.79 3.75
CA ILE A 61 -3.85 5.17 2.55
C ILE A 61 -3.59 6.06 1.33
N THR A 62 -3.86 7.36 1.43
CA THR A 62 -3.62 8.31 0.34
C THR A 62 -2.15 8.36 -0.07
N VAL A 63 -1.22 8.39 0.90
CA VAL A 63 0.24 8.38 0.63
C VAL A 63 0.67 7.09 -0.05
N VAL A 64 0.18 5.95 0.41
CA VAL A 64 0.47 4.64 -0.19
C VAL A 64 0.01 4.61 -1.65
N GLN A 65 -1.23 5.03 -1.91
CA GLN A 65 -1.78 5.05 -3.28
C GLN A 65 -1.01 5.98 -4.20
N ILE A 66 -0.70 7.21 -3.75
CA ILE A 66 0.11 8.16 -4.53
C ILE A 66 1.49 7.56 -4.80
N GLY A 67 2.14 7.01 -3.76
CA GLY A 67 3.47 6.44 -3.87
C GLY A 67 3.53 5.27 -4.85
N LEU A 68 2.66 4.28 -4.68
CA LEU A 68 2.62 3.09 -5.55
C LEU A 68 2.31 3.45 -7.00
N ASN A 69 1.32 4.32 -7.24
CA ASN A 69 0.96 4.72 -8.60
C ASN A 69 2.07 5.52 -9.27
N ALA A 70 2.65 6.50 -8.58
CA ALA A 70 3.74 7.31 -9.12
C ALA A 70 4.96 6.46 -9.47
N VAL A 71 5.37 5.57 -8.55
CA VAL A 71 6.52 4.69 -8.77
C VAL A 71 6.25 3.68 -9.90
N ALA A 72 5.04 3.11 -9.98
CA ALA A 72 4.68 2.18 -11.05
C ALA A 72 4.71 2.84 -12.44
N ILE A 73 4.20 4.07 -12.57
CA ILE A 73 4.26 4.84 -13.83
C ILE A 73 5.71 5.12 -14.21
N LEU A 74 6.53 5.60 -13.27
CA LEU A 74 7.96 5.87 -13.51
C LEU A 74 8.71 4.59 -13.89
N ALA A 75 8.45 3.48 -13.20
CA ALA A 75 9.07 2.19 -13.51
C ALA A 75 8.68 1.68 -14.91
N GLY A 76 7.44 1.91 -15.34
CA GLY A 76 6.99 1.59 -16.69
C GLY A 76 7.77 2.40 -17.76
N ILE A 77 7.91 3.70 -17.57
CA ILE A 77 8.63 4.60 -18.50
C ILE A 77 10.11 4.22 -18.55
N VAL A 78 10.76 4.07 -17.40
CA VAL A 78 12.19 3.73 -17.31
C VAL A 78 12.46 2.32 -17.84
N GLY A 79 11.58 1.37 -17.49
CA GLY A 79 11.68 -0.01 -17.93
C GLY A 79 11.52 -0.16 -19.44
N GLU A 80 10.56 0.55 -20.04
CA GLU A 80 10.43 0.57 -21.50
C GLU A 80 11.69 1.13 -22.16
N ALA A 81 12.20 2.27 -21.69
CA ALA A 81 13.41 2.88 -22.23
C ALA A 81 14.64 1.96 -22.10
N ALA A 82 14.74 1.18 -21.03
CA ALA A 82 15.85 0.27 -20.78
C ALA A 82 15.77 -1.03 -21.59
N VAL A 83 14.59 -1.64 -21.72
CA VAL A 83 14.39 -3.02 -22.20
C VAL A 83 13.99 -3.07 -23.68
N ARG A 84 13.21 -2.09 -24.17
CA ARG A 84 12.73 -2.06 -25.55
C ARG A 84 13.81 -2.20 -26.64
N PRO A 85 14.99 -1.58 -26.51
CA PRO A 85 16.03 -1.70 -27.55
C PRO A 85 16.46 -3.14 -27.82
N TYR A 86 16.45 -4.01 -26.80
CA TYR A 86 16.81 -5.42 -26.92
C TYR A 86 15.78 -6.20 -27.74
N PHE A 87 14.48 -6.02 -27.42
CA PHE A 87 13.42 -6.67 -28.20
C PHE A 87 13.28 -6.09 -29.60
N GLY A 88 13.54 -4.77 -29.75
CA GLY A 88 13.58 -4.12 -31.06
C GLY A 88 14.64 -4.71 -31.98
N GLY A 89 15.85 -5.00 -31.45
CA GLY A 89 16.92 -5.65 -32.19
C GLY A 89 16.56 -7.10 -32.58
N LEU A 90 15.99 -7.87 -31.66
CA LEU A 90 15.55 -9.26 -31.90
C LEU A 90 14.44 -9.36 -32.96
N LEU A 91 13.53 -8.41 -32.99
CA LEU A 91 12.33 -8.39 -33.84
C LEU A 91 12.48 -7.48 -35.06
N ALA A 92 13.68 -6.97 -35.34
CA ALA A 92 13.96 -6.06 -36.48
C ALA A 92 13.54 -6.68 -37.82
N ASN A 93 13.67 -8.02 -38.00
CA ASN A 93 13.33 -8.76 -39.19
C ASN A 93 11.85 -9.17 -39.31
N ALA A 94 11.02 -8.83 -38.32
CA ALA A 94 9.60 -9.22 -38.29
C ALA A 94 8.65 -8.25 -39.04
N GLY A 95 9.21 -7.38 -39.91
CA GLY A 95 8.42 -6.45 -40.70
C GLY A 95 7.72 -5.37 -39.85
N SER A 96 6.58 -4.88 -40.34
CA SER A 96 5.82 -3.79 -39.71
C SER A 96 5.29 -4.11 -38.31
N TRP A 97 5.13 -5.40 -37.97
CA TRP A 97 4.66 -5.86 -36.66
C TRP A 97 5.77 -5.94 -35.59
N GLY A 98 7.04 -5.95 -36.03
CA GLY A 98 8.19 -6.15 -35.12
C GLY A 98 8.26 -5.07 -34.02
N SER A 99 8.06 -3.81 -34.37
CA SER A 99 8.09 -2.69 -33.42
C SER A 99 6.96 -2.77 -32.37
N THR A 100 5.74 -3.10 -32.80
CA THR A 100 4.58 -3.24 -31.90
C THR A 100 4.77 -4.45 -30.97
N ALA A 101 5.22 -5.57 -31.51
CA ALA A 101 5.50 -6.77 -30.73
C ALA A 101 6.61 -6.53 -29.70
N ALA A 102 7.68 -5.80 -30.07
CA ALA A 102 8.74 -5.42 -29.15
C ALA A 102 8.21 -4.58 -27.96
N SER A 103 7.36 -3.58 -28.23
CA SER A 103 6.76 -2.77 -27.16
C SER A 103 5.84 -3.58 -26.27
N LEU A 104 5.00 -4.44 -26.82
CA LEU A 104 4.09 -5.29 -26.03
C LEU A 104 4.85 -6.28 -25.13
N LEU A 105 5.90 -6.92 -25.67
CA LEU A 105 6.74 -7.83 -24.90
C LEU A 105 7.50 -7.10 -23.80
N THR A 106 8.06 -5.92 -24.10
CA THR A 106 8.72 -5.07 -23.11
C THR A 106 7.75 -4.69 -21.99
N PHE A 107 6.57 -4.19 -22.37
CA PHE A 107 5.54 -3.80 -21.42
C PHE A 107 5.12 -4.98 -20.51
N ALA A 108 4.84 -6.14 -21.10
CA ALA A 108 4.44 -7.33 -20.33
C ALA A 108 5.56 -7.80 -19.39
N LEU A 109 6.81 -7.81 -19.85
CA LEU A 109 7.95 -8.23 -19.03
C LEU A 109 8.22 -7.25 -17.89
N VAL A 110 8.31 -5.96 -18.18
CA VAL A 110 8.60 -4.91 -17.18
C VAL A 110 7.48 -4.83 -16.16
N THR A 111 6.23 -4.74 -16.62
CA THR A 111 5.07 -4.64 -15.73
C THR A 111 4.88 -5.91 -14.91
N GLY A 112 4.98 -7.08 -15.53
CA GLY A 112 4.85 -8.36 -14.81
C GLY A 112 5.94 -8.57 -13.76
N SER A 113 7.20 -8.25 -14.10
CA SER A 113 8.31 -8.31 -13.15
C SER A 113 8.12 -7.30 -12.00
N PHE A 114 7.69 -6.09 -12.31
CA PHE A 114 7.45 -5.06 -11.32
C PHE A 114 6.33 -5.45 -10.35
N ILE A 115 5.19 -5.91 -10.85
CA ILE A 115 4.08 -6.40 -10.02
C ILE A 115 4.55 -7.55 -9.12
N LEU A 116 5.30 -8.51 -9.66
CA LEU A 116 5.75 -9.67 -8.90
C LEU A 116 6.74 -9.27 -7.79
N ILE A 117 7.79 -8.51 -8.15
CA ILE A 117 8.94 -8.25 -7.26
C ILE A 117 8.67 -7.04 -6.34
N ALA A 118 8.05 -5.99 -6.89
CA ALA A 118 7.86 -4.73 -6.18
C ALA A 118 6.54 -4.62 -5.41
N ASP A 119 5.54 -5.47 -5.73
CA ASP A 119 4.24 -5.42 -5.07
C ASP A 119 3.87 -6.76 -4.39
N LEU A 120 3.72 -7.85 -5.13
CA LEU A 120 3.19 -9.10 -4.58
C LEU A 120 4.14 -9.78 -3.57
N MET A 121 5.43 -9.88 -3.87
CA MET A 121 6.38 -10.54 -2.96
C MET A 121 6.53 -9.79 -1.62
N PRO A 122 6.71 -8.46 -1.59
CA PRO A 122 6.80 -7.70 -0.34
C PRO A 122 5.53 -7.80 0.50
N LYS A 123 4.34 -7.78 -0.13
CA LYS A 123 3.07 -7.97 0.57
C LYS A 123 2.96 -9.35 1.23
N ARG A 124 3.35 -10.41 0.53
CA ARG A 124 3.37 -11.76 1.11
C ARG A 124 4.34 -11.86 2.29
N MET A 125 5.52 -11.26 2.18
CA MET A 125 6.49 -11.23 3.28
C MET A 125 5.94 -10.47 4.49
N ALA A 126 5.27 -9.34 4.28
CA ALA A 126 4.64 -8.56 5.34
C ALA A 126 3.57 -9.34 6.12
N MET A 127 2.82 -10.21 5.43
CA MET A 127 1.77 -11.03 6.05
C MET A 127 2.30 -12.13 6.98
N THR A 128 3.53 -12.55 6.86
CA THR A 128 4.08 -13.64 7.71
C THR A 128 4.27 -13.18 9.16
N HIS A 129 4.73 -11.97 9.38
CA HIS A 129 4.97 -11.38 10.69
C HIS A 129 4.56 -9.90 10.71
N PRO A 130 3.27 -9.59 10.54
CA PRO A 130 2.83 -8.22 10.27
C PRO A 130 3.16 -7.24 11.39
N GLU A 131 3.08 -7.65 12.65
CA GLU A 131 3.38 -6.77 13.78
C GLU A 131 4.86 -6.40 13.84
N ALA A 132 5.76 -7.36 13.66
CA ALA A 132 7.20 -7.12 13.66
C ALA A 132 7.65 -6.24 12.49
N VAL A 133 7.04 -6.43 11.32
CA VAL A 133 7.30 -5.60 10.14
C VAL A 133 6.74 -4.20 10.36
N ALA A 134 5.48 -4.06 10.80
CA ALA A 134 4.83 -2.77 11.03
C ALA A 134 5.64 -1.88 11.98
N VAL A 135 6.13 -2.42 13.10
CA VAL A 135 6.94 -1.68 14.08
C VAL A 135 8.28 -1.19 13.48
N ARG A 136 8.87 -1.95 12.53
CA ARG A 136 10.13 -1.53 11.89
C ARG A 136 9.94 -0.43 10.87
N ILE A 137 8.83 -0.46 10.14
CA ILE A 137 8.57 0.44 9.00
C ILE A 137 7.77 1.69 9.37
N VAL A 138 7.10 1.73 10.53
CA VAL A 138 6.22 2.84 10.90
C VAL A 138 6.93 4.19 10.87
N ARG A 139 8.14 4.30 11.41
CA ARG A 139 8.88 5.57 11.44
C ARG A 139 9.31 6.06 10.05
N PRO A 140 9.96 5.25 9.19
CA PRO A 140 10.19 5.63 7.79
C PRO A 140 8.90 6.01 7.06
N MET A 141 7.78 5.30 7.35
CA MET A 141 6.49 5.61 6.74
C MET A 141 5.92 6.95 7.22
N MET A 142 6.04 7.26 8.52
CA MET A 142 5.66 8.58 9.07
C MET A 142 6.45 9.72 8.41
N PHE A 143 7.75 9.50 8.16
CA PHE A 143 8.58 10.46 7.44
C PHE A 143 8.11 10.66 5.99
N LEU A 144 7.76 9.57 5.30
CA LEU A 144 7.19 9.62 3.95
C LEU A 144 5.85 10.37 3.93
N ILE A 145 4.97 10.11 4.89
CA ILE A 145 3.70 10.84 5.06
C ILE A 145 3.96 12.33 5.26
N PHE A 146 4.95 12.68 6.09
CA PHE A 146 5.30 14.09 6.32
C PHE A 146 5.76 14.79 5.04
N ILE A 147 6.63 14.16 4.25
CA ILE A 147 7.11 14.71 2.95
C ILE A 147 5.96 14.85 1.96
N LEU A 148 5.08 13.85 1.86
CA LEU A 148 3.98 13.84 0.90
C LEU A 148 2.73 14.58 1.39
N LYS A 149 2.74 15.12 2.61
CA LYS A 149 1.61 15.86 3.19
C LYS A 149 1.02 16.94 2.27
N PRO A 150 1.82 17.80 1.58
CA PRO A 150 1.26 18.80 0.69
C PRO A 150 0.51 18.17 -0.50
N PHE A 151 0.99 17.05 -1.02
CA PHE A 151 0.29 16.33 -2.09
C PHE A 151 -1.02 15.72 -1.59
N VAL A 152 -0.99 15.06 -0.42
CA VAL A 152 -2.19 14.50 0.22
C VAL A 152 -3.24 15.59 0.39
N TRP A 153 -2.87 16.74 0.96
CA TRP A 153 -3.80 17.87 1.14
C TRP A 153 -4.42 18.36 -0.17
N THR A 154 -3.64 18.39 -1.24
CA THR A 154 -4.12 18.79 -2.58
C THR A 154 -5.12 17.78 -3.13
N PHE A 155 -4.80 16.49 -3.06
CA PHE A 155 -5.69 15.43 -3.57
C PHE A 155 -6.95 15.28 -2.74
N ASP A 156 -6.85 15.34 -1.42
CA ASP A 156 -8.01 15.30 -0.52
C ASP A 156 -8.92 16.53 -0.74
N GLY A 157 -8.32 17.71 -0.94
CA GLY A 157 -9.05 18.93 -1.29
C GLY A 157 -9.80 18.79 -2.61
N LEU A 158 -9.15 18.24 -3.64
CA LEU A 158 -9.77 17.99 -4.95
C LEU A 158 -10.88 16.95 -4.84
N ALA A 159 -10.64 15.85 -4.14
CA ALA A 159 -11.65 14.81 -3.92
C ALA A 159 -12.89 15.38 -3.20
N ASN A 160 -12.68 16.17 -2.14
CA ASN A 160 -13.75 16.82 -1.41
C ASN A 160 -14.54 17.82 -2.28
N ALA A 161 -13.86 18.55 -3.17
CA ALA A 161 -14.51 19.45 -4.11
C ALA A 161 -15.40 18.67 -5.10
N ILE A 162 -14.91 17.54 -5.61
CA ILE A 162 -15.67 16.64 -6.50
C ILE A 162 -16.88 16.06 -5.75
N PHE A 163 -16.71 15.53 -4.53
CA PHE A 163 -17.81 15.01 -3.73
C PHE A 163 -18.87 16.07 -3.44
N LYS A 164 -18.45 17.30 -3.13
CA LYS A 164 -19.38 18.42 -2.94
C LYS A 164 -20.15 18.77 -4.21
N LEU A 165 -19.48 18.73 -5.36
CA LEU A 165 -20.12 18.98 -6.67
C LEU A 165 -21.21 17.92 -6.99
N PHE A 166 -20.94 16.66 -6.69
CA PHE A 166 -21.88 15.55 -6.90
C PHE A 166 -22.84 15.33 -5.71
N LYS A 167 -22.79 16.18 -4.68
CA LYS A 167 -23.60 16.07 -3.44
C LYS A 167 -23.48 14.70 -2.76
N ILE A 168 -22.31 14.07 -2.87
CA ILE A 168 -22.01 12.80 -2.20
C ILE A 168 -21.64 13.10 -0.75
N SER A 169 -22.40 12.57 0.22
CA SER A 169 -22.07 12.69 1.64
C SER A 169 -20.84 11.84 1.96
N THR A 170 -19.76 12.49 2.40
CA THR A 170 -18.51 11.82 2.82
C THR A 170 -18.51 11.46 4.30
N VAL A 171 -19.55 11.85 5.04
CA VAL A 171 -19.69 11.51 6.46
C VAL A 171 -20.14 10.06 6.55
N ARG A 172 -19.21 9.17 6.84
CA ARG A 172 -19.52 7.81 7.31
C ARG A 172 -20.19 7.97 8.66
N GLN A 173 -21.52 7.94 8.68
CA GLN A 173 -22.25 7.80 9.94
C GLN A 173 -21.98 6.39 10.45
N GLU A 174 -20.95 6.24 11.30
CA GLU A 174 -20.82 5.09 12.19
C GLU A 174 -21.90 5.23 13.28
N GLN A 175 -23.15 5.23 12.87
CA GLN A 175 -24.23 4.99 13.82
C GLN A 175 -24.22 3.49 14.06
N LEU A 176 -23.77 3.09 15.25
CA LEU A 176 -24.02 1.76 15.77
C LEU A 176 -25.54 1.55 15.70
N THR A 177 -25.97 0.75 14.76
CA THR A 177 -27.37 0.34 14.68
C THR A 177 -27.67 -0.61 15.85
N SER A 178 -28.93 -0.62 16.30
CA SER A 178 -29.35 -1.58 17.33
C SER A 178 -28.98 -3.02 16.95
N GLU A 179 -29.00 -3.34 15.64
CA GLU A 179 -28.57 -4.62 15.09
C GLU A 179 -27.08 -4.91 15.30
N ASP A 180 -26.20 -3.90 15.20
CA ASP A 180 -24.77 -4.08 15.48
C ASP A 180 -24.53 -4.39 16.95
N ILE A 181 -25.28 -3.76 17.85
CA ILE A 181 -25.22 -4.02 19.29
C ILE A 181 -25.68 -5.44 19.60
N TYR A 182 -26.80 -5.88 19.01
CA TYR A 182 -27.29 -7.25 19.18
C TYR A 182 -26.29 -8.28 18.63
N ALA A 183 -25.69 -8.03 17.46
CA ALA A 183 -24.69 -8.92 16.88
C ALA A 183 -23.44 -9.07 17.76
N VAL A 184 -22.97 -7.98 18.38
CA VAL A 184 -21.82 -8.00 19.30
C VAL A 184 -22.17 -8.74 20.61
N VAL A 185 -23.37 -8.54 21.14
CA VAL A 185 -23.86 -9.23 22.33
C VAL A 185 -24.01 -10.74 22.09
N ASP A 186 -24.58 -11.12 20.95
CA ASP A 186 -24.75 -12.53 20.55
C ASP A 186 -23.42 -13.23 20.33
N ALA A 187 -22.47 -12.57 19.62
CA ALA A 187 -21.11 -13.05 19.45
C ALA A 187 -20.37 -13.21 20.81
N GLY A 188 -20.59 -12.29 21.76
CA GLY A 188 -20.04 -12.36 23.10
C GLY A 188 -20.62 -13.49 23.94
N ALA A 189 -21.91 -13.77 23.78
CA ALA A 189 -22.58 -14.90 24.41
C ALA A 189 -22.09 -16.25 23.87
N GLN A 190 -21.98 -16.38 22.54
CA GLN A 190 -21.43 -17.56 21.86
C GLN A 190 -19.97 -17.83 22.20
N ALA A 191 -19.18 -16.78 22.41
CA ALA A 191 -17.78 -16.89 22.83
C ALA A 191 -17.63 -17.19 24.35
N GLY A 192 -18.72 -17.27 25.12
CA GLY A 192 -18.70 -17.54 26.55
C GLY A 192 -18.12 -16.41 27.41
N VAL A 193 -17.96 -15.21 26.83
CA VAL A 193 -17.41 -14.02 27.50
C VAL A 193 -18.49 -13.32 28.36
N LEU A 194 -19.75 -13.42 27.96
CA LEU A 194 -20.89 -12.92 28.70
C LEU A 194 -21.47 -14.06 29.52
N LYS A 195 -21.35 -13.99 30.84
CA LYS A 195 -22.12 -14.87 31.75
C LYS A 195 -23.60 -14.51 31.67
N GLU A 196 -24.44 -15.47 31.36
CA GLU A 196 -25.88 -15.35 31.64
C GLU A 196 -26.06 -15.07 33.16
N GLN A 197 -26.40 -13.83 33.48
CA GLN A 197 -26.98 -13.56 34.81
C GLN A 197 -28.46 -13.95 34.73
N THR A 198 -28.73 -15.22 34.99
CA THR A 198 -30.07 -15.70 35.37
C THR A 198 -30.38 -15.17 36.77
N THR A 199 -31.29 -14.24 36.83
CA THR A 199 -32.16 -14.01 38.01
C THR A 199 -33.55 -14.40 37.65
#